data_c467a6d0c7e4278327fbab46a59b59e4
#
_entry.id   c467a6d0c7e4278327fbab46a59b59e4
#
_cell.length_a   1.000
_cell.length_b   1.000
_cell.length_c   1.000
_cell.angle_alpha   90.00
_cell.angle_beta   90.00
_cell.angle_gamma   90.00
#
_symmetry.space_group_name_H-M   'P 1'
#
loop_
_entity.id
_entity.type
_entity.pdbx_description
1 polymer ?
#
loop_
_entity_poly.entity_id
_entity_poly.type
_entity_poly.pdbx_seq_one_letter_code
_entity_poly.pdbx_strand_id
1 'polypeptide(L)'
;MGRAGRRPARRAGERGRRARGPSPPARRLLPSDRPWAWALVGALAASAVWAGAGTVWEGSHRSTPDLHGYRIAGNLCTHEVLHPLFAATPTPEFTAWPAEMSTGPALDRAQCAAVSAGDPSTTRPSTDFVATVSVELHKKTDPGPEFHDTRAQALQSLERADTVTAVPGIGDEAYLLTIVPSQIELKVRHGGAVIAVAFSLRTTAPADGTDSGSVGEHDPAPAQPDISRYRDPILATGRAVMAELRGAGS
;
A
#
# COMPACT_ATOMS: atom_id res chain seq x y z
N MET A 1 -47.15 -36.89 16.79
CA MET A 1 -46.79 -38.11 17.54
C MET A 1 -45.76 -37.65 18.54
N GLY A 2 -45.98 -37.37 19.81
CA GLY A 2 -46.88 -37.96 20.78
C GLY A 2 -46.05 -38.66 21.82
N ARG A 3 -45.95 -38.09 23.00
CA ARG A 3 -45.95 -38.64 24.38
C ARG A 3 -45.01 -37.83 25.27
N ALA A 4 -45.44 -36.99 26.20
CA ALA A 4 -46.33 -37.21 27.36
C ALA A 4 -45.73 -38.10 28.46
N GLY A 5 -45.60 -37.47 29.63
CA GLY A 5 -45.74 -38.10 30.92
C GLY A 5 -44.43 -38.24 31.71
N ARG A 6 -44.26 -37.86 32.96
CA ARG A 6 -45.10 -37.91 34.15
C ARG A 6 -44.40 -37.20 35.32
N ARG A 7 -45.10 -36.42 36.08
CA ARG A 7 -44.80 -36.19 37.51
C ARG A 7 -45.20 -37.43 38.32
N PRO A 8 -44.58 -37.70 39.44
CA PRO A 8 -45.26 -37.46 40.70
C PRO A 8 -44.33 -37.00 41.83
N ALA A 9 -44.81 -36.30 42.72
CA ALA A 9 -45.51 -36.46 43.99
C ALA A 9 -44.67 -36.05 45.19
N ARG A 10 -45.31 -35.16 45.91
CA ARG A 10 -45.05 -34.68 47.27
C ARG A 10 -44.70 -35.78 48.28
N ARG A 11 -43.76 -35.47 49.19
CA ARG A 11 -43.88 -35.93 50.59
C ARG A 11 -43.62 -34.77 51.56
N ALA A 12 -44.57 -34.61 52.43
CA ALA A 12 -44.60 -33.71 53.57
C ALA A 12 -43.92 -34.35 54.78
N GLY A 13 -43.38 -33.47 55.63
CA GLY A 13 -43.39 -33.72 57.06
C GLY A 13 -42.06 -34.13 57.66
N GLU A 14 -41.41 -33.21 58.35
CA GLU A 14 -41.15 -33.50 59.78
C GLU A 14 -40.63 -32.23 60.48
N ARG A 15 -41.37 -31.84 61.51
CA ARG A 15 -41.03 -30.76 62.44
C ARG A 15 -39.96 -31.27 63.41
N GLY A 16 -38.75 -30.76 63.34
CA GLY A 16 -37.66 -31.02 64.28
C GLY A 16 -37.23 -29.78 65.02
N ARG A 17 -37.37 -29.86 66.33
CA ARG A 17 -37.13 -28.87 67.39
C ARG A 17 -35.89 -27.99 67.20
N ARG A 18 -36.12 -26.73 67.57
CA ARG A 18 -35.11 -25.70 67.82
C ARG A 18 -34.12 -26.11 68.91
N ALA A 19 -32.84 -26.13 68.57
CA ALA A 19 -31.75 -25.96 69.53
C ALA A 19 -31.15 -24.56 69.30
N ARG A 20 -31.25 -23.69 70.31
CA ARG A 20 -30.51 -22.39 70.34
C ARG A 20 -29.04 -22.70 70.55
N GLY A 21 -28.25 -22.58 69.49
CA GLY A 21 -26.80 -22.51 69.61
C GLY A 21 -26.32 -21.08 69.86
N PRO A 22 -25.14 -20.88 70.48
CA PRO A 22 -24.64 -19.58 70.87
C PRO A 22 -24.31 -18.71 69.64
N SER A 23 -24.66 -17.41 69.78
CA SER A 23 -24.41 -16.39 68.77
C SER A 23 -22.93 -16.32 68.38
N PRO A 24 -22.56 -16.35 67.10
CA PRO A 24 -21.17 -16.11 66.67
C PRO A 24 -20.77 -14.66 67.00
N PRO A 25 -19.50 -14.43 67.36
CA PRO A 25 -18.99 -13.11 67.63
C PRO A 25 -19.12 -12.19 66.38
N ALA A 26 -19.60 -10.98 66.58
CA ALA A 26 -19.67 -9.97 65.54
C ALA A 26 -18.30 -9.75 64.92
N ARG A 27 -18.10 -10.28 63.72
CA ARG A 27 -16.96 -9.92 62.89
C ARG A 27 -17.04 -8.44 62.59
N ARG A 28 -16.13 -7.67 63.20
CA ARG A 28 -15.86 -6.31 62.75
C ARG A 28 -15.45 -6.39 61.29
N LEU A 29 -16.34 -5.99 60.39
CA LEU A 29 -16.05 -5.75 58.99
C LEU A 29 -15.05 -4.60 58.94
N LEU A 30 -13.80 -4.92 58.65
CA LEU A 30 -12.79 -3.92 58.32
C LEU A 30 -13.27 -3.14 57.08
N PRO A 31 -13.06 -1.83 56.99
CA PRO A 31 -13.55 -1.02 55.87
C PRO A 31 -12.90 -1.32 54.51
N SER A 32 -12.07 -2.37 54.42
CA SER A 32 -11.38 -2.83 53.20
C SER A 32 -12.21 -3.76 52.30
N ASP A 33 -13.42 -4.19 52.73
CA ASP A 33 -14.23 -5.14 51.97
C ASP A 33 -15.24 -4.48 51.01
N ARG A 34 -14.86 -3.34 50.44
CA ARG A 34 -15.65 -2.71 49.37
C ARG A 34 -15.10 -3.17 48.01
N PRO A 35 -15.70 -4.18 47.39
CA PRO A 35 -15.20 -4.76 46.12
C PRO A 35 -15.16 -3.70 45.00
N TRP A 36 -15.99 -2.67 45.05
CA TRP A 36 -15.97 -1.58 44.09
C TRP A 36 -14.72 -0.65 44.21
N ALA A 37 -14.10 -0.57 45.39
CA ALA A 37 -12.87 0.23 45.57
C ALA A 37 -11.68 -0.43 44.81
N TRP A 38 -11.59 -1.75 44.85
CA TRP A 38 -10.60 -2.49 44.07
C TRP A 38 -10.87 -2.41 42.57
N ALA A 39 -12.14 -2.41 42.15
CA ALA A 39 -12.52 -2.21 40.75
C ALA A 39 -12.10 -0.81 40.24
N LEU A 40 -12.27 0.24 41.05
CA LEU A 40 -11.85 1.60 40.72
C LEU A 40 -10.31 1.72 40.64
N VAL A 41 -9.58 1.13 41.58
CA VAL A 41 -8.11 1.12 41.56
C VAL A 41 -7.61 0.34 40.33
N GLY A 42 -8.22 -0.80 39.99
CA GLY A 42 -7.90 -1.56 38.78
C GLY A 42 -8.17 -0.78 37.50
N ALA A 43 -9.31 -0.09 37.43
CA ALA A 43 -9.66 0.74 36.27
C ALA A 43 -8.70 1.92 36.10
N LEU A 44 -8.32 2.61 37.18
CA LEU A 44 -7.35 3.70 37.14
C LEU A 44 -5.95 3.22 36.75
N ALA A 45 -5.51 2.08 37.27
CA ALA A 45 -4.22 1.50 36.91
C ALA A 45 -4.18 1.07 35.43
N ALA A 46 -5.25 0.43 34.94
CA ALA A 46 -5.37 0.07 33.52
C ALA A 46 -5.36 1.30 32.62
N SER A 47 -6.12 2.37 33.00
CA SER A 47 -6.15 3.61 32.24
C SER A 47 -4.80 4.31 32.21
N ALA A 48 -4.03 4.29 33.30
CA ALA A 48 -2.69 4.85 33.35
C ALA A 48 -1.69 4.08 32.47
N VAL A 49 -1.79 2.75 32.44
CA VAL A 49 -0.97 1.91 31.54
C VAL A 49 -1.28 2.18 30.07
N TRP A 50 -2.57 2.29 29.72
CA TRP A 50 -2.98 2.63 28.34
C TRP A 50 -2.58 4.05 27.93
N ALA A 51 -2.73 5.02 28.84
CA ALA A 51 -2.28 6.40 28.59
C ALA A 51 -0.75 6.47 28.44
N GLY A 52 -0.01 5.76 29.30
CA GLY A 52 1.45 5.67 29.19
C GLY A 52 1.93 4.97 27.93
N ALA A 53 1.31 3.85 27.56
CA ALA A 53 1.62 3.14 26.34
C ALA A 53 1.31 3.99 25.09
N GLY A 54 0.20 4.71 25.09
CA GLY A 54 -0.18 5.65 24.01
C GLY A 54 0.86 6.75 23.82
N THR A 55 1.35 7.39 24.88
CA THR A 55 2.34 8.46 24.77
C THR A 55 3.73 7.97 24.33
N VAL A 56 4.15 6.78 24.74
CA VAL A 56 5.40 6.17 24.27
C VAL A 56 5.29 5.78 22.80
N TRP A 57 4.16 5.22 22.38
CA TRP A 57 3.92 4.85 20.98
C TRP A 57 3.83 6.08 20.07
N GLU A 58 3.12 7.12 20.49
CA GLU A 58 3.06 8.39 19.76
C GLU A 58 4.42 9.12 19.73
N GLY A 59 5.22 9.01 20.78
CA GLY A 59 6.56 9.63 20.84
C GLY A 59 7.57 8.97 19.90
N SER A 60 7.50 7.65 19.70
CA SER A 60 8.39 6.92 18.80
C SER A 60 8.03 7.08 17.32
N HIS A 61 6.82 7.57 16.99
CA HIS A 61 6.36 7.79 15.60
C HIS A 61 6.31 9.29 15.20
N ARG A 62 6.75 10.21 16.06
CA ARG A 62 6.65 11.66 15.82
C ARG A 62 7.90 12.32 15.23
N SER A 63 8.89 11.57 14.78
CA SER A 63 9.93 12.19 13.95
C SER A 63 9.31 12.54 12.61
N THR A 64 9.10 13.82 12.35
CA THR A 64 8.72 14.32 11.01
C THR A 64 9.74 13.79 10.02
N PRO A 65 9.32 13.04 8.98
CA PRO A 65 10.27 12.50 8.01
C PRO A 65 11.00 13.63 7.30
N ASP A 66 12.29 13.44 7.07
CA ASP A 66 13.06 14.37 6.23
C ASP A 66 12.61 14.19 4.77
N LEU A 67 12.18 15.25 4.15
CA LEU A 67 11.82 15.27 2.73
C LEU A 67 13.00 15.54 1.81
N HIS A 68 14.22 15.72 2.33
CA HIS A 68 15.43 15.98 1.54
C HIS A 68 15.29 17.12 0.52
N GLY A 69 14.42 18.10 0.83
CA GLY A 69 14.13 19.24 -0.04
C GLY A 69 13.18 18.92 -1.20
N TYR A 70 12.63 17.72 -1.29
CA TYR A 70 11.66 17.36 -2.32
C TYR A 70 10.38 18.18 -2.21
N ARG A 71 9.90 18.65 -3.37
CA ARG A 71 8.63 19.39 -3.53
C ARG A 71 7.96 18.99 -4.82
N ILE A 72 6.65 18.92 -4.80
CA ILE A 72 5.84 18.72 -5.99
C ILE A 72 5.39 20.10 -6.45
N ALA A 73 5.96 20.60 -7.55
CA ALA A 73 5.68 21.94 -8.06
C ALA A 73 5.13 21.96 -9.50
N GLY A 74 5.07 20.80 -10.18
CA GLY A 74 4.64 20.75 -11.57
C GLY A 74 4.42 19.34 -12.09
N ASN A 75 4.30 19.23 -13.41
CA ASN A 75 4.16 17.95 -14.10
C ASN A 75 5.50 17.21 -14.11
N LEU A 76 5.52 16.00 -13.55
CA LEU A 76 6.70 15.13 -13.51
C LEU A 76 6.90 14.32 -14.80
N CYS A 77 5.88 14.24 -15.68
CA CYS A 77 5.96 13.55 -16.96
C CYS A 77 6.38 14.50 -18.09
N THR A 78 7.46 15.26 -17.87
CA THR A 78 8.05 16.12 -18.89
C THR A 78 8.92 15.32 -19.85
N HIS A 79 9.18 15.90 -21.04
CA HIS A 79 10.08 15.28 -22.01
C HIS A 79 11.47 15.03 -21.40
N GLU A 80 11.99 15.97 -20.62
CA GLU A 80 13.31 15.88 -20.00
C GLU A 80 13.39 14.72 -19.00
N VAL A 81 12.39 14.59 -18.12
CA VAL A 81 12.34 13.56 -17.08
C VAL A 81 12.18 12.17 -17.68
N LEU A 82 11.32 12.00 -18.68
CA LEU A 82 11.00 10.70 -19.27
C LEU A 82 11.88 10.31 -20.47
N HIS A 83 12.70 11.23 -20.96
CA HIS A 83 13.59 10.98 -22.10
C HIS A 83 14.43 9.70 -21.96
N PRO A 84 15.08 9.38 -20.82
CA PRO A 84 15.89 8.17 -20.73
C PRO A 84 15.09 6.89 -21.03
N LEU A 85 13.82 6.87 -20.67
CA LEU A 85 12.95 5.72 -20.82
C LEU A 85 12.42 5.60 -22.25
N PHE A 86 11.86 6.70 -22.81
CA PHE A 86 11.29 6.68 -24.14
C PHE A 86 12.34 6.64 -25.26
N ALA A 87 13.53 7.20 -25.05
CA ALA A 87 14.64 7.09 -26.00
C ALA A 87 15.10 5.63 -26.21
N ALA A 88 14.81 4.73 -25.28
CA ALA A 88 15.09 3.30 -25.42
C ALA A 88 13.99 2.53 -26.18
N THR A 89 12.86 3.17 -26.51
CA THR A 89 11.78 2.58 -27.30
C THR A 89 11.99 2.81 -28.81
N PRO A 90 11.34 2.00 -29.66
CA PRO A 90 11.36 2.25 -31.10
C PRO A 90 10.67 3.55 -31.53
N THR A 91 9.75 4.06 -30.68
CA THR A 91 9.00 5.29 -30.89
C THR A 91 9.27 6.24 -29.73
N PRO A 92 10.33 7.08 -29.79
CA PRO A 92 10.76 7.92 -28.67
C PRO A 92 9.80 9.09 -28.38
N GLU A 93 8.97 9.47 -29.35
CA GLU A 93 7.96 10.52 -29.16
C GLU A 93 6.82 10.00 -28.30
N PHE A 94 6.36 10.82 -27.37
CA PHE A 94 5.27 10.47 -26.48
C PHE A 94 4.36 11.68 -26.20
N THR A 95 3.15 11.37 -25.77
CA THR A 95 2.20 12.35 -25.24
C THR A 95 2.05 12.13 -23.74
N ALA A 96 2.21 13.18 -22.95
CA ALA A 96 2.01 13.14 -21.51
C ALA A 96 0.68 13.78 -21.13
N TRP A 97 -0.01 13.16 -20.16
CA TRP A 97 -1.15 13.76 -19.51
C TRP A 97 -0.70 14.65 -18.35
N PRO A 98 -1.46 15.74 -18.08
CA PRO A 98 -1.18 16.60 -16.93
C PRO A 98 -1.12 15.78 -15.63
N ALA A 99 -0.28 16.20 -14.69
CA ALA A 99 -0.21 15.56 -13.40
C ALA A 99 -1.48 15.82 -12.58
N GLU A 100 -2.03 14.77 -12.02
CA GLU A 100 -3.01 14.88 -10.94
C GLU A 100 -2.25 15.12 -9.63
N MET A 101 -2.56 16.23 -8.96
CA MET A 101 -1.88 16.63 -7.73
C MET A 101 -2.88 16.82 -6.59
N SER A 102 -2.48 16.36 -5.41
CA SER A 102 -3.21 16.58 -4.16
C SER A 102 -2.23 17.01 -3.08
N THR A 103 -2.54 18.11 -2.40
CA THR A 103 -1.73 18.65 -1.32
C THR A 103 -2.53 18.63 -0.02
N GLY A 104 -1.91 18.14 1.05
CA GLY A 104 -2.53 18.01 2.34
C GLY A 104 -1.57 18.28 3.51
N PRO A 105 -2.08 18.38 4.73
CA PRO A 105 -1.24 18.65 5.90
C PRO A 105 -0.34 17.48 6.29
N ALA A 106 -0.60 16.26 5.81
CA ALA A 106 0.16 15.05 6.14
C ALA A 106 0.83 14.41 4.93
N LEU A 107 0.28 14.62 3.73
CA LEU A 107 0.70 13.95 2.50
C LEU A 107 0.47 14.89 1.31
N ASP A 108 1.51 15.07 0.48
CA ASP A 108 1.35 15.56 -0.88
C ASP A 108 1.52 14.39 -1.84
N ARG A 109 0.71 14.36 -2.89
CA ARG A 109 0.76 13.31 -3.92
C ARG A 109 0.70 13.93 -5.30
N ALA A 110 1.46 13.38 -6.22
CA ALA A 110 1.33 13.65 -7.64
C ALA A 110 1.42 12.35 -8.43
N GLN A 111 0.62 12.25 -9.49
CA GLN A 111 0.68 11.14 -10.43
C GLN A 111 0.50 11.69 -11.83
N CYS A 112 1.29 11.22 -12.77
CA CYS A 112 1.14 11.50 -14.19
C CYS A 112 1.42 10.26 -15.02
N ALA A 113 0.99 10.28 -16.26
CA ALA A 113 1.26 9.22 -17.22
C ALA A 113 1.68 9.80 -18.58
N ALA A 114 2.43 9.01 -19.34
CA ALA A 114 2.81 9.32 -20.70
C ALA A 114 2.71 8.07 -21.57
N VAL A 115 2.32 8.25 -22.82
CA VAL A 115 2.19 7.16 -23.77
C VAL A 115 2.93 7.49 -25.07
N SER A 116 3.68 6.52 -25.56
CA SER A 116 4.16 6.47 -26.93
C SER A 116 3.35 5.40 -27.67
N ALA A 117 2.49 5.84 -28.55
CA ALA A 117 1.62 4.94 -29.31
C ALA A 117 2.34 4.40 -30.54
N GLY A 118 2.19 3.12 -30.78
CA GLY A 118 2.57 2.52 -32.06
C GLY A 118 1.69 3.06 -33.19
N ASP A 119 2.15 2.93 -34.43
CA ASP A 119 1.38 3.36 -35.58
C ASP A 119 0.15 2.45 -35.81
N PRO A 120 -1.08 2.94 -35.59
CA PRO A 120 -2.28 2.15 -35.75
C PRO A 120 -2.63 1.88 -37.24
N SER A 121 -1.98 2.57 -38.17
CA SER A 121 -2.25 2.44 -39.61
C SER A 121 -1.56 1.24 -40.25
N THR A 122 -0.70 0.55 -39.51
CA THR A 122 0.02 -0.62 -40.02
C THR A 122 -0.84 -1.88 -39.92
N THR A 123 -0.72 -2.75 -40.92
CA THR A 123 -1.29 -4.10 -40.86
C THR A 123 -0.50 -5.05 -39.96
N ARG A 124 0.45 -4.54 -39.21
CA ARG A 124 1.27 -5.27 -38.25
C ARG A 124 0.89 -4.97 -36.84
N PRO A 125 1.11 -5.89 -35.90
CA PRO A 125 0.94 -5.58 -34.48
C PRO A 125 1.74 -4.34 -34.07
N SER A 126 1.09 -3.41 -33.39
CA SER A 126 1.73 -2.22 -32.83
C SER A 126 1.97 -2.41 -31.33
N THR A 127 3.02 -1.79 -30.80
CA THR A 127 3.31 -1.81 -29.37
C THR A 127 3.27 -0.39 -28.83
N ASP A 128 2.37 -0.17 -27.88
CA ASP A 128 2.30 1.06 -27.10
C ASP A 128 3.19 0.95 -25.87
N PHE A 129 3.86 2.03 -25.52
CA PHE A 129 4.70 2.15 -24.35
C PHE A 129 4.08 3.15 -23.40
N VAL A 130 3.82 2.73 -22.17
CA VAL A 130 3.19 3.58 -21.16
C VAL A 130 4.12 3.72 -19.97
N ALA A 131 4.45 4.98 -19.63
CA ALA A 131 5.16 5.33 -18.41
C ALA A 131 4.18 5.98 -17.41
N THR A 132 4.27 5.61 -16.15
CA THR A 132 3.55 6.26 -15.06
C THR A 132 4.52 6.63 -13.97
N VAL A 133 4.44 7.87 -13.50
CA VAL A 133 5.23 8.38 -12.37
C VAL A 133 4.27 8.72 -11.25
N SER A 134 4.54 8.22 -10.06
CA SER A 134 3.83 8.57 -8.83
C SER A 134 4.82 9.02 -7.77
N VAL A 135 4.46 10.08 -7.06
CA VAL A 135 5.24 10.65 -5.96
C VAL A 135 4.33 10.91 -4.78
N GLU A 136 4.76 10.47 -3.61
CA GLU A 136 4.13 10.72 -2.32
C GLU A 136 5.15 11.34 -1.36
N LEU A 137 4.82 12.50 -0.79
CA LEU A 137 5.65 13.19 0.20
C LEU A 137 4.94 13.12 1.55
N HIS A 138 5.39 12.21 2.41
CA HIS A 138 4.86 12.00 3.76
C HIS A 138 5.45 13.04 4.71
N LYS A 139 4.61 13.95 5.21
CA LYS A 139 5.03 15.07 6.06
C LYS A 139 4.96 14.78 7.55
N LYS A 140 4.26 13.73 7.97
CA LYS A 140 3.99 13.46 9.39
C LYS A 140 4.37 12.05 9.85
N THR A 141 4.34 11.08 8.96
CA THR A 141 4.58 9.66 9.29
C THR A 141 5.69 9.11 8.42
N ASP A 142 6.57 8.31 9.00
CA ASP A 142 7.60 7.60 8.24
C ASP A 142 6.94 6.52 7.35
N PRO A 143 7.10 6.59 6.01
CA PRO A 143 6.57 5.59 5.10
C PRO A 143 7.38 4.29 5.06
N GLY A 144 8.51 4.20 5.75
CA GLY A 144 9.44 3.08 5.67
C GLY A 144 8.79 1.72 5.91
N PRO A 145 8.05 1.50 7.01
CA PRO A 145 7.39 0.23 7.27
C PRO A 145 6.40 -0.17 6.16
N GLU A 146 5.55 0.76 5.72
CA GLU A 146 4.58 0.53 4.64
C GLU A 146 5.28 0.25 3.31
N PHE A 147 6.31 1.02 2.98
CA PHE A 147 7.11 0.83 1.76
C PHE A 147 7.74 -0.56 1.71
N HIS A 148 8.32 -1.01 2.82
CA HIS A 148 8.91 -2.34 2.93
C HIS A 148 7.88 -3.46 2.78
N ASP A 149 6.73 -3.33 3.42
CA ASP A 149 5.66 -4.34 3.38
C ASP A 149 5.02 -4.43 1.98
N THR A 150 4.92 -3.29 1.28
CA THR A 150 4.35 -3.21 -0.08
C THR A 150 5.38 -3.30 -1.20
N ARG A 151 6.64 -3.65 -0.89
CA ARG A 151 7.75 -3.66 -1.88
C ARG A 151 7.52 -4.55 -3.10
N ALA A 152 6.71 -5.60 -2.96
CA ALA A 152 6.41 -6.53 -4.05
C ALA A 152 5.08 -6.23 -4.78
N GLN A 153 4.36 -5.18 -4.39
CA GLN A 153 3.10 -4.80 -5.03
C GLN A 153 3.36 -3.74 -6.09
N ALA A 154 2.81 -3.95 -7.28
CA ALA A 154 2.89 -2.95 -8.34
C ALA A 154 1.99 -1.76 -8.06
N LEU A 155 2.41 -0.57 -8.52
CA LEU A 155 1.71 0.70 -8.30
C LEU A 155 0.30 0.72 -8.91
N GLN A 156 0.15 0.15 -10.11
CA GLN A 156 -1.07 0.25 -10.91
C GLN A 156 -1.95 -0.99 -10.85
N SER A 157 -1.46 -2.07 -10.30
CA SER A 157 -2.21 -3.32 -10.17
C SER A 157 -2.05 -3.85 -8.75
N LEU A 158 -3.05 -4.58 -8.27
CA LEU A 158 -2.90 -5.36 -7.04
C LEU A 158 -2.06 -6.62 -7.27
N GLU A 159 -1.49 -6.75 -8.47
CA GLU A 159 -0.63 -7.87 -8.83
C GLU A 159 0.68 -7.79 -8.07
N ARG A 160 1.11 -8.96 -7.68
CA ARG A 160 2.40 -9.13 -7.06
C ARG A 160 3.45 -9.30 -8.16
N ALA A 161 4.57 -8.61 -8.01
CA ALA A 161 5.68 -8.76 -8.95
C ALA A 161 6.22 -10.20 -8.96
N ASP A 162 6.59 -10.69 -10.14
CA ASP A 162 7.23 -11.99 -10.32
C ASP A 162 8.64 -11.99 -9.74
N THR A 163 9.35 -10.88 -9.90
CA THR A 163 10.66 -10.67 -9.28
C THR A 163 10.75 -9.30 -8.64
N VAL A 164 11.45 -9.26 -7.50
CA VAL A 164 11.76 -8.02 -6.75
C VAL A 164 13.26 -8.02 -6.49
N THR A 165 13.96 -7.04 -7.05
CA THR A 165 15.41 -6.90 -6.91
C THR A 165 15.74 -5.60 -6.19
N ALA A 166 16.50 -5.66 -5.11
CA ALA A 166 16.99 -4.46 -4.44
C ALA A 166 17.98 -3.70 -5.34
N VAL A 167 17.86 -2.37 -5.36
CA VAL A 167 18.69 -1.48 -6.17
C VAL A 167 19.48 -0.56 -5.24
N PRO A 168 20.78 -0.80 -5.05
CA PRO A 168 21.61 0.05 -4.19
C PRO A 168 21.89 1.41 -4.85
N GLY A 169 22.09 2.44 -4.03
CA GLY A 169 22.56 3.77 -4.48
C GLY A 169 21.47 4.65 -5.10
N ILE A 170 20.20 4.35 -4.88
CA ILE A 170 19.07 5.20 -5.21
C ILE A 170 18.18 5.33 -3.96
N GLY A 171 18.11 6.55 -3.39
CA GLY A 171 17.40 6.78 -2.14
C GLY A 171 18.01 6.02 -0.96
N ASP A 172 17.20 5.82 0.08
CA ASP A 172 17.54 4.98 1.25
C ASP A 172 17.26 3.52 0.96
N GLU A 173 16.19 3.26 0.19
CA GLU A 173 15.71 1.93 -0.14
C GLU A 173 15.06 1.98 -1.52
N ALA A 174 15.45 1.06 -2.41
CA ALA A 174 14.85 0.96 -3.74
C ALA A 174 14.73 -0.47 -4.20
N TYR A 175 13.67 -0.74 -4.96
CA TYR A 175 13.35 -2.02 -5.55
C TYR A 175 12.97 -1.89 -7.01
N LEU A 176 13.51 -2.78 -7.82
CA LEU A 176 13.08 -2.98 -9.19
C LEU A 176 12.17 -4.21 -9.23
N LEU A 177 10.95 -4.01 -9.67
CA LEU A 177 9.93 -5.02 -9.83
C LEU A 177 9.83 -5.39 -11.29
N THR A 178 9.69 -6.69 -11.59
CA THR A 178 9.35 -7.16 -12.93
C THR A 178 8.04 -7.94 -12.84
N ILE A 179 7.09 -7.55 -13.65
CA ILE A 179 5.80 -8.20 -13.82
C ILE A 179 5.74 -8.67 -15.26
N VAL A 180 6.07 -9.93 -15.45
CA VAL A 180 6.14 -10.49 -16.81
C VAL A 180 4.73 -10.69 -17.41
N PRO A 181 4.62 -10.54 -18.72
CA PRO A 181 5.71 -10.29 -19.66
C PRO A 181 5.97 -8.81 -19.97
N SER A 182 5.16 -7.88 -19.43
CA SER A 182 4.97 -6.58 -20.06
C SER A 182 5.21 -5.36 -19.18
N GLN A 183 5.62 -5.52 -17.91
CA GLN A 183 5.77 -4.37 -17.01
C GLN A 183 7.05 -4.49 -16.16
N ILE A 184 7.71 -3.34 -15.98
CA ILE A 184 8.82 -3.13 -15.05
C ILE A 184 8.51 -1.87 -14.20
N GLU A 185 8.85 -1.88 -12.93
CA GLU A 185 8.59 -0.77 -12.02
C GLU A 185 9.77 -0.54 -11.09
N LEU A 186 10.18 0.70 -10.95
CA LEU A 186 11.14 1.15 -9.95
C LEU A 186 10.37 1.81 -8.80
N LYS A 187 10.58 1.32 -7.59
CA LYS A 187 10.10 1.95 -6.34
C LYS A 187 11.28 2.45 -5.54
N VAL A 188 11.21 3.68 -5.05
CA VAL A 188 12.27 4.33 -4.29
C VAL A 188 11.67 5.00 -3.06
N ARG A 189 12.27 4.79 -1.89
CA ARG A 189 12.04 5.57 -0.69
C ARG A 189 13.29 6.40 -0.38
N HIS A 190 13.10 7.68 -0.08
CA HIS A 190 14.17 8.57 0.39
C HIS A 190 13.60 9.52 1.45
N GLY A 191 13.90 9.24 2.72
CA GLY A 191 13.25 9.89 3.85
C GLY A 191 11.74 9.71 3.83
N GLY A 192 11.01 10.81 3.85
CA GLY A 192 9.55 10.84 3.74
C GLY A 192 9.01 10.77 2.31
N ALA A 193 9.86 10.70 1.29
CA ALA A 193 9.43 10.62 -0.10
C ALA A 193 9.36 9.16 -0.57
N VAL A 194 8.24 8.80 -1.22
CA VAL A 194 8.06 7.55 -1.95
C VAL A 194 7.82 7.90 -3.42
N ILE A 195 8.64 7.34 -4.28
CA ILE A 195 8.64 7.60 -5.72
C ILE A 195 8.48 6.25 -6.42
N ALA A 196 7.56 6.16 -7.37
CA ALA A 196 7.43 5.00 -8.23
C ALA A 196 7.39 5.41 -9.70
N VAL A 197 8.13 4.68 -10.52
CA VAL A 197 8.14 4.80 -11.97
C VAL A 197 7.79 3.44 -12.54
N ALA A 198 6.62 3.32 -13.15
CA ALA A 198 6.18 2.10 -13.82
C ALA A 198 6.28 2.28 -15.33
N PHE A 199 6.70 1.24 -16.01
CA PHE A 199 6.78 1.20 -17.46
C PHE A 199 6.18 -0.10 -17.99
N SER A 200 5.20 0.00 -18.86
CA SER A 200 4.48 -1.13 -19.41
C SER A 200 4.40 -1.08 -20.93
N LEU A 201 4.34 -2.27 -21.52
CA LEU A 201 4.20 -2.49 -22.95
C LEU A 201 2.84 -3.13 -23.22
N ARG A 202 2.11 -2.59 -24.20
CA ARG A 202 0.86 -3.17 -24.67
C ARG A 202 0.97 -3.42 -26.16
N THR A 203 0.98 -4.67 -26.56
CA THR A 203 0.92 -5.03 -27.99
C THR A 203 -0.54 -5.21 -28.39
N THR A 204 -0.95 -4.47 -29.42
CA THR A 204 -2.29 -4.54 -30.01
C THR A 204 -2.19 -5.23 -31.37
N ALA A 205 -3.02 -6.24 -31.58
CA ALA A 205 -3.15 -6.86 -32.90
C ALA A 205 -3.75 -5.84 -33.90
N PRO A 206 -3.44 -5.94 -35.21
CA PRO A 206 -4.07 -5.10 -36.21
C PRO A 206 -5.59 -5.24 -36.13
N ALA A 207 -6.29 -4.15 -36.32
CA ALA A 207 -7.74 -4.19 -36.52
C ALA A 207 -8.03 -4.75 -37.91
N ASP A 208 -8.01 -6.06 -38.06
CA ASP A 208 -8.48 -6.69 -39.28
C ASP A 208 -9.98 -6.42 -39.38
N GLY A 209 -10.36 -5.56 -40.32
CA GLY A 209 -11.74 -5.14 -40.57
C GLY A 209 -12.64 -6.26 -41.12
N THR A 210 -12.37 -7.51 -40.82
CA THR A 210 -13.19 -8.66 -41.15
C THR A 210 -13.67 -9.33 -39.88
N ASP A 211 -14.85 -8.94 -39.50
CA ASP A 211 -15.73 -9.66 -38.58
C ASP A 211 -16.08 -11.02 -39.21
N SER A 212 -15.15 -11.93 -39.21
CA SER A 212 -15.33 -13.29 -39.73
C SER A 212 -15.14 -14.26 -38.59
N GLY A 213 -16.27 -14.73 -38.07
CA GLY A 213 -16.39 -15.82 -37.09
C GLY A 213 -15.81 -17.17 -37.55
N SER A 214 -14.62 -17.18 -38.13
CA SER A 214 -13.83 -18.38 -38.34
C SER A 214 -12.79 -18.47 -37.26
N VAL A 215 -12.96 -19.41 -36.34
CA VAL A 215 -11.91 -19.90 -35.43
C VAL A 215 -10.81 -20.51 -36.31
N GLY A 216 -10.06 -19.65 -36.99
CA GLY A 216 -8.86 -20.00 -37.74
C GLY A 216 -7.72 -20.16 -36.76
N GLU A 217 -6.99 -21.22 -36.97
CA GLU A 217 -5.65 -21.57 -36.48
C GLU A 217 -4.91 -20.38 -35.87
N HIS A 218 -4.60 -20.48 -34.58
CA HIS A 218 -4.01 -19.42 -33.75
C HIS A 218 -2.70 -18.96 -34.42
N ASP A 219 -2.73 -17.83 -35.08
CA ASP A 219 -1.50 -17.09 -35.33
C ASP A 219 -0.79 -16.87 -34.00
N PRO A 220 0.49 -17.26 -33.88
CA PRO A 220 1.20 -17.08 -32.61
C PRO A 220 1.14 -15.59 -32.21
N ALA A 221 0.70 -15.33 -30.99
CA ALA A 221 0.67 -13.97 -30.46
C ALA A 221 2.01 -13.28 -30.76
N PRO A 222 1.99 -12.01 -31.21
CA PRO A 222 3.20 -11.30 -31.53
C PRO A 222 4.17 -11.33 -30.35
N ALA A 223 5.44 -11.66 -30.65
CA ALA A 223 6.47 -11.73 -29.61
C ALA A 223 6.57 -10.38 -28.90
N GLN A 224 6.30 -10.39 -27.60
CA GLN A 224 6.44 -9.16 -26.79
C GLN A 224 7.93 -8.81 -26.65
N PRO A 225 8.29 -7.52 -26.72
CA PRO A 225 9.66 -7.10 -26.45
C PRO A 225 10.09 -7.51 -25.03
N ASP A 226 11.36 -7.90 -24.89
CA ASP A 226 11.93 -8.19 -23.57
C ASP A 226 11.93 -6.93 -22.69
N ILE A 227 11.15 -6.96 -21.61
CA ILE A 227 11.01 -5.85 -20.67
C ILE A 227 12.30 -5.56 -19.90
N SER A 228 13.20 -6.54 -19.76
CA SER A 228 14.45 -6.41 -19.00
C SER A 228 15.41 -5.37 -19.61
N ARG A 229 15.31 -5.10 -20.90
CA ARG A 229 16.10 -4.08 -21.61
C ARG A 229 15.85 -2.65 -21.08
N TYR A 230 14.72 -2.42 -20.42
CA TYR A 230 14.36 -1.12 -19.86
C TYR A 230 14.85 -0.90 -18.43
N ARG A 231 15.65 -1.83 -17.89
CA ARG A 231 16.20 -1.73 -16.53
C ARG A 231 17.01 -0.44 -16.35
N ASP A 232 18.04 -0.22 -17.15
CA ASP A 232 18.88 0.97 -16.98
C ASP A 232 18.14 2.27 -17.31
N PRO A 233 17.33 2.35 -18.37
CA PRO A 233 16.45 3.48 -18.65
C PRO A 233 15.53 3.84 -17.46
N ILE A 234 14.87 2.89 -16.81
CA ILE A 234 13.97 3.19 -15.71
C ILE A 234 14.72 3.68 -14.45
N LEU A 235 15.93 3.16 -14.19
CA LEU A 235 16.80 3.65 -13.12
C LEU A 235 17.26 5.08 -13.39
N ALA A 236 17.59 5.42 -14.64
CA ALA A 236 17.94 6.78 -15.04
C ALA A 236 16.75 7.74 -14.89
N THR A 237 15.55 7.30 -15.31
CA THR A 237 14.31 8.08 -15.14
C THR A 237 13.99 8.32 -13.66
N GLY A 238 14.14 7.30 -12.81
CA GLY A 238 13.95 7.48 -11.36
C GLY A 238 14.87 8.56 -10.77
N ARG A 239 16.15 8.59 -11.18
CA ARG A 239 17.08 9.65 -10.79
C ARG A 239 16.68 11.03 -11.33
N ALA A 240 16.17 11.09 -12.57
CA ALA A 240 15.67 12.33 -13.17
C ALA A 240 14.46 12.88 -12.40
N VAL A 241 13.50 12.02 -12.03
CA VAL A 241 12.36 12.41 -11.17
C VAL A 241 12.83 12.95 -9.83
N MET A 242 13.81 12.28 -9.18
CA MET A 242 14.37 12.76 -7.90
C MET A 242 15.09 14.12 -8.05
N ALA A 243 15.75 14.36 -9.17
CA ALA A 243 16.41 15.63 -9.46
C ALA A 243 15.39 16.75 -9.70
N GLU A 244 14.34 16.48 -10.47
CA GLU A 244 13.24 17.42 -10.73
C GLU A 244 12.54 17.84 -9.43
N LEU A 245 12.21 16.89 -8.55
CA LEU A 245 11.60 17.18 -7.25
C LEU A 245 12.46 18.07 -6.34
N ARG A 246 13.80 18.06 -6.49
CA ARG A 246 14.72 18.97 -5.77
C ARG A 246 14.85 20.33 -6.45
N GLY A 247 14.86 20.35 -7.79
CA GLY A 247 14.99 21.56 -8.60
C GLY A 247 13.76 22.47 -8.55
N ALA A 248 12.60 21.94 -8.27
CA ALA A 248 11.33 22.65 -8.17
C ALA A 248 11.26 23.72 -7.05
N GLY A 249 12.34 23.93 -6.31
CA GLY A 249 12.46 24.88 -5.18
C GLY A 249 13.47 26.02 -5.39
N SER A 250 14.10 26.11 -6.57
CA SER A 250 15.11 27.15 -6.90
C SER A 250 14.52 28.32 -7.69
#